data_a223d650be7886bf10d34762d0900aa5
#
_entry.id   a223d650be7886bf10d34762d0900aa5
#
_cell.length_a   1.000
_cell.length_b   1.000
_cell.length_c   1.000
_cell.angle_alpha   90.00
_cell.angle_beta   90.00
_cell.angle_gamma   90.00
#
_symmetry.space_group_name_H-M   'P 1'
#
loop_
_entity.id
_entity.type
_entity.pdbx_description
1 polymer ?
#
loop_
_entity_poly.entity_id
_entity_poly.type
_entity_poly.pdbx_seq_one_letter_code
_entity_poly.pdbx_strand_id
1 'polypeptide(L)'
;ALTAAHELGHLVTRQPAEVLDEEQIEESREERYAHAFARSFMMPARAVMAHFKELTAGAKNLSRRHVIELAHLFGVSREALVRRLQELRLVPAGAWDWFERNGGISNEQEREVLG
;
A
#
# COMPACT_ATOMS: atom_id res chain seq x y z
N ALA A 1 -3.88 1.94 13.21
CA ALA A 1 -3.95 1.66 11.80
C ALA A 1 -2.70 2.14 11.07
N LEU A 2 -2.78 2.38 9.77
CA LEU A 2 -1.63 2.72 8.93
C LEU A 2 -0.91 4.00 9.39
N THR A 3 -1.63 5.02 9.82
CA THR A 3 -1.04 6.28 10.28
C THR A 3 -0.11 6.08 11.49
N ALA A 4 -0.53 5.27 12.47
CA ALA A 4 0.30 4.98 13.64
C ALA A 4 1.56 4.20 13.26
N ALA A 5 1.43 3.23 12.34
CA ALA A 5 2.58 2.48 11.84
C ALA A 5 3.52 3.36 11.02
N HIS A 6 2.99 4.32 10.28
CA HIS A 6 3.77 5.31 9.55
C HIS A 6 4.63 6.16 10.49
N GLU A 7 4.05 6.66 11.57
CA GLU A 7 4.79 7.44 12.57
C GLU A 7 5.87 6.61 13.25
N LEU A 8 5.58 5.35 13.54
CA LEU A 8 6.59 4.44 14.08
C LEU A 8 7.75 4.25 13.11
N GLY A 9 7.47 4.17 11.81
CA GLY A 9 8.50 4.11 10.78
C GLY A 9 9.40 5.34 10.77
N HIS A 10 8.83 6.54 10.97
CA HIS A 10 9.61 7.78 11.09
C HIS A 10 10.53 7.75 12.31
N LEU A 11 10.05 7.26 13.45
CA LEU A 11 10.88 7.16 14.65
C LEU A 11 12.07 6.22 14.45
N VAL A 12 11.88 5.12 13.74
CA VAL A 12 12.92 4.14 13.45
C VAL A 12 14.00 4.71 12.52
N THR A 13 13.60 5.53 11.55
CA THR A 13 14.53 6.06 10.54
C THR A 13 15.08 7.42 10.84
N ARG A 14 14.58 8.10 11.86
CA ARG A 14 14.95 9.47 12.16
C ARG A 14 16.42 9.57 12.54
N GLN A 15 17.17 10.40 11.79
CA GLN A 15 18.56 10.71 12.04
C GLN A 15 18.76 12.23 12.14
N PRO A 16 19.79 12.71 12.88
CA PRO A 16 20.07 14.13 12.91
C PRO A 16 20.45 14.63 11.53
N ALA A 17 19.81 15.72 11.09
CA ALA A 17 20.14 16.33 9.82
C ALA A 17 21.52 17.03 9.94
N GLU A 18 22.49 16.61 9.14
CA GLU A 18 23.83 17.16 9.16
C GLU A 18 24.02 18.25 8.10
N VAL A 19 23.25 18.21 7.01
CA VAL A 19 23.42 19.13 5.87
C VAL A 19 22.07 19.67 5.44
N LEU A 20 21.92 20.99 5.52
CA LEU A 20 20.67 21.68 5.18
C LEU A 20 20.30 21.58 3.70
N ASP A 21 21.29 21.47 2.81
CA ASP A 21 21.07 21.43 1.36
C ASP A 21 20.40 20.13 0.88
N GLU A 22 20.50 19.06 1.66
CA GLU A 22 19.93 17.76 1.34
C GLU A 22 18.69 17.44 2.17
N GLU A 23 18.25 18.37 3.01
CA GLU A 23 17.17 18.14 3.97
C GLU A 23 15.88 17.65 3.29
N GLN A 24 15.51 18.26 2.17
CA GLN A 24 14.30 17.85 1.44
C GLN A 24 14.42 16.45 0.83
N ILE A 25 15.61 16.08 0.38
CA ILE A 25 15.87 14.75 -0.18
C ILE A 25 15.82 13.70 0.93
N GLU A 26 16.39 14.02 2.08
CA GLU A 26 16.37 13.13 3.24
C GLU A 26 14.97 12.93 3.80
N GLU A 27 14.19 14.01 3.91
CA GLU A 27 12.78 13.94 4.32
C GLU A 27 11.99 13.05 3.37
N SER A 28 12.23 13.17 2.06
CA SER A 28 11.57 12.34 1.07
C SER A 28 11.94 10.86 1.21
N ARG A 29 13.20 10.57 1.55
CA ARG A 29 13.65 9.20 1.81
C ARG A 29 13.08 8.64 3.10
N GLU A 30 13.08 9.43 4.17
CA GLU A 30 12.47 9.05 5.44
C GLU A 30 10.98 8.77 5.26
N GLU A 31 10.30 9.64 4.52
CA GLU A 31 8.87 9.49 4.26
C GLU A 31 8.58 8.20 3.50
N ARG A 32 9.36 7.90 2.46
CA ARG A 32 9.21 6.66 1.71
C ARG A 32 9.48 5.43 2.55
N TYR A 33 10.52 5.49 3.40
CA TYR A 33 10.82 4.39 4.31
C TYR A 33 9.70 4.20 5.33
N ALA A 34 9.19 5.28 5.90
CA ALA A 34 8.11 5.22 6.88
C ALA A 34 6.84 4.62 6.26
N HIS A 35 6.50 4.98 5.03
CA HIS A 35 5.37 4.38 4.31
C HIS A 35 5.59 2.89 4.04
N ALA A 36 6.79 2.51 3.61
CA ALA A 36 7.11 1.11 3.38
C ALA A 36 7.09 0.30 4.68
N PHE A 37 7.61 0.85 5.76
CA PHE A 37 7.56 0.24 7.08
C PHE A 37 6.13 0.03 7.54
N ALA A 38 5.30 1.07 7.41
CA ALA A 38 3.90 1.00 7.80
C ALA A 38 3.15 -0.08 7.00
N ARG A 39 3.38 -0.16 5.68
CA ARG A 39 2.76 -1.19 4.85
C ARG A 39 3.18 -2.60 5.29
N SER A 40 4.48 -2.80 5.57
CA SER A 40 4.98 -4.10 6.05
C SER A 40 4.38 -4.50 7.38
N PHE A 41 4.26 -3.53 8.29
CA PHE A 41 3.71 -3.75 9.63
C PHE A 41 2.23 -4.12 9.57
N MET A 42 1.44 -3.39 8.80
CA MET A 42 -0.01 -3.59 8.70
C MET A 42 -0.40 -4.75 7.79
N MET A 43 0.47 -5.10 6.87
CA MET A 43 0.21 -6.12 5.84
C MET A 43 1.37 -7.09 5.74
N PRO A 44 1.52 -8.01 6.72
CA PRO A 44 2.60 -9.01 6.67
C PRO A 44 2.53 -9.84 5.39
N ALA A 45 3.70 -10.12 4.81
CA ALA A 45 3.79 -10.78 3.50
C ALA A 45 3.00 -12.08 3.42
N ARG A 46 3.10 -12.95 4.42
CA ARG A 46 2.38 -14.23 4.43
C ARG A 46 0.88 -14.07 4.37
N ALA A 47 0.36 -13.13 5.18
CA ALA A 47 -1.07 -12.86 5.24
C ALA A 47 -1.57 -12.31 3.91
N VAL A 48 -0.84 -11.33 3.33
CA VAL A 48 -1.18 -10.74 2.05
C VAL A 48 -1.19 -11.79 0.94
N MET A 49 -0.13 -12.60 0.88
CA MET A 49 -0.01 -13.63 -0.16
C MET A 49 -1.12 -14.68 -0.07
N ALA A 50 -1.47 -15.11 1.14
CA ALA A 50 -2.53 -16.09 1.35
C ALA A 50 -3.89 -15.55 0.90
N HIS A 51 -4.25 -14.34 1.34
CA HIS A 51 -5.51 -13.72 0.98
C HIS A 51 -5.57 -13.32 -0.49
N PHE A 52 -4.45 -12.87 -1.05
CA PHE A 52 -4.37 -12.56 -2.47
C PHE A 52 -4.66 -13.80 -3.33
N LYS A 53 -4.03 -14.92 -3.02
CA LYS A 53 -4.26 -16.17 -3.74
C LYS A 53 -5.70 -16.63 -3.64
N GLU A 54 -6.26 -16.56 -2.44
CA GLU A 54 -7.64 -16.97 -2.21
C GLU A 54 -8.64 -16.13 -3.00
N LEU A 55 -8.51 -14.79 -2.91
CA LEU A 55 -9.45 -13.87 -3.56
C LEU A 55 -9.29 -13.81 -5.08
N THR A 56 -8.08 -14.03 -5.58
CA THR A 56 -7.82 -13.97 -7.02
C THR A 56 -7.79 -15.34 -7.69
N ALA A 57 -8.18 -16.40 -7.00
CA ALA A 57 -8.18 -17.75 -7.54
C ALA A 57 -8.98 -17.82 -8.84
N GLY A 58 -8.33 -18.27 -9.91
CA GLY A 58 -8.95 -18.37 -11.22
C GLY A 58 -9.03 -17.06 -12.01
N ALA A 59 -8.66 -15.94 -11.43
CA ALA A 59 -8.63 -14.66 -12.14
C ALA A 59 -7.26 -14.44 -12.79
N LYS A 60 -7.27 -13.85 -14.01
CA LYS A 60 -6.03 -13.55 -14.73
C LYS A 60 -5.38 -12.26 -14.24
N ASN A 61 -6.18 -11.29 -13.81
CA ASN A 61 -5.72 -9.96 -13.43
C ASN A 61 -6.38 -9.51 -12.14
N LEU A 62 -5.68 -8.64 -11.41
CA LEU A 62 -6.25 -7.97 -10.26
C LEU A 62 -7.34 -7.01 -10.70
N SER A 63 -8.53 -7.14 -10.13
CA SER A 63 -9.67 -6.26 -10.41
C SER A 63 -9.85 -5.22 -9.30
N ARG A 64 -10.63 -4.17 -9.58
CA ARG A 64 -11.01 -3.18 -8.58
C ARG A 64 -11.68 -3.82 -7.37
N ARG A 65 -12.52 -4.81 -7.61
CA ARG A 65 -13.20 -5.56 -6.54
C ARG A 65 -12.21 -6.22 -5.60
N HIS A 66 -11.17 -6.87 -6.15
CA HIS A 66 -10.12 -7.50 -5.34
C HIS A 66 -9.41 -6.48 -4.47
N VAL A 67 -9.08 -5.31 -5.04
CA VAL A 67 -8.43 -4.23 -4.29
C VAL A 67 -9.29 -3.77 -3.13
N ILE A 68 -10.57 -3.54 -3.37
CA ILE A 68 -11.51 -3.08 -2.36
C ILE A 68 -11.63 -4.11 -1.23
N GLU A 69 -11.82 -5.37 -1.57
CA GLU A 69 -11.97 -6.43 -0.58
C GLU A 69 -10.71 -6.63 0.27
N LEU A 70 -9.54 -6.65 -0.37
CA LEU A 70 -8.28 -6.81 0.35
C LEU A 70 -7.95 -5.59 1.22
N ALA A 71 -8.16 -4.38 0.71
CA ALA A 71 -7.93 -3.17 1.48
C ALA A 71 -8.82 -3.13 2.72
N HIS A 72 -10.08 -3.51 2.57
CA HIS A 72 -11.01 -3.59 3.69
C HIS A 72 -10.56 -4.63 4.72
N LEU A 73 -10.15 -5.80 4.25
CA LEU A 73 -9.68 -6.89 5.11
C LEU A 73 -8.51 -6.46 5.99
N PHE A 74 -7.53 -5.76 5.42
CA PHE A 74 -6.36 -5.30 6.15
C PHE A 74 -6.55 -3.94 6.85
N GLY A 75 -7.67 -3.26 6.62
CA GLY A 75 -7.94 -1.97 7.23
C GLY A 75 -7.01 -0.87 6.73
N VAL A 76 -6.63 -0.91 5.48
CA VAL A 76 -5.71 0.05 4.85
C VAL A 76 -6.37 0.72 3.64
N SER A 77 -5.73 1.78 3.12
CA SER A 77 -6.19 2.42 1.90
C SER A 77 -5.96 1.51 0.68
N ARG A 78 -6.73 1.77 -0.37
CA ARG A 78 -6.58 1.04 -1.63
C ARG A 78 -5.19 1.23 -2.22
N GLU A 79 -4.67 2.45 -2.15
CA GLU A 79 -3.31 2.75 -2.62
C GLU A 79 -2.28 1.96 -1.82
N ALA A 80 -2.35 1.97 -0.49
CA ALA A 80 -1.41 1.25 0.37
C ALA A 80 -1.41 -0.25 0.05
N LEU A 81 -2.59 -0.81 -0.17
CA LEU A 81 -2.71 -2.21 -0.54
C LEU A 81 -2.02 -2.52 -1.86
N VAL A 82 -2.33 -1.76 -2.91
CA VAL A 82 -1.74 -2.02 -4.24
C VAL A 82 -0.24 -1.83 -4.20
N ARG A 83 0.26 -0.81 -3.50
CA ARG A 83 1.70 -0.61 -3.34
C ARG A 83 2.36 -1.78 -2.60
N ARG A 84 1.68 -2.36 -1.61
CA ARG A 84 2.18 -3.55 -0.93
C ARG A 84 2.23 -4.75 -1.87
N LEU A 85 1.21 -4.94 -2.69
CA LEU A 85 1.20 -6.01 -3.70
C LEU A 85 2.35 -5.83 -4.70
N GLN A 86 2.66 -4.59 -5.08
CA GLN A 86 3.81 -4.28 -5.93
C GLN A 86 5.13 -4.63 -5.26
N GLU A 87 5.28 -4.28 -3.99
CA GLU A 87 6.47 -4.60 -3.20
C GLU A 87 6.71 -6.10 -3.13
N LEU A 88 5.64 -6.87 -2.97
CA LEU A 88 5.70 -8.33 -2.90
C LEU A 88 5.77 -8.99 -4.28
N ARG A 89 5.77 -8.20 -5.34
CA ARG A 89 5.81 -8.66 -6.74
C ARG A 89 4.64 -9.58 -7.11
N LEU A 90 3.51 -9.40 -6.45
CA LEU A 90 2.28 -10.10 -6.80
C LEU A 90 1.57 -9.45 -7.97
N VAL A 91 1.84 -8.17 -8.19
CA VAL A 91 1.34 -7.40 -9.34
C VAL A 91 2.48 -6.58 -9.91
N PRO A 92 2.35 -6.09 -11.18
CA PRO A 92 3.40 -5.26 -11.79
C PRO A 92 3.63 -3.95 -11.05
N ALA A 93 4.85 -3.41 -11.15
CA ALA A 93 5.25 -2.19 -10.45
C ALA A 93 4.39 -0.96 -10.80
N GLY A 94 3.76 -0.93 -11.96
CA GLY A 94 2.89 0.16 -12.38
C GLY A 94 1.41 -0.04 -12.11
N ALA A 95 1.03 -1.04 -11.29
CA ALA A 95 -0.38 -1.39 -11.10
C ALA A 95 -1.21 -0.24 -10.53
N TRP A 96 -0.71 0.48 -9.52
CA TRP A 96 -1.46 1.61 -8.96
C TRP A 96 -1.63 2.73 -9.97
N ASP A 97 -0.59 3.08 -10.69
CA ASP A 97 -0.65 4.10 -11.74
C ASP A 97 -1.65 3.72 -12.83
N TRP A 98 -1.73 2.44 -13.15
CA TRP A 98 -2.71 1.93 -14.11
C TRP A 98 -4.14 2.19 -13.62
N PHE A 99 -4.45 1.87 -12.36
CA PHE A 99 -5.78 2.15 -11.81
C PHE A 99 -6.11 3.64 -11.86
N GLU A 100 -5.17 4.50 -11.46
CA GLU A 100 -5.39 5.95 -11.49
C GLU A 100 -5.67 6.46 -12.90
N ARG A 101 -4.91 6.00 -13.89
CA ARG A 101 -5.11 6.41 -15.28
C ARG A 101 -6.40 5.88 -15.89
N ASN A 102 -6.94 4.81 -15.36
CA ASN A 102 -8.15 4.16 -15.86
C ASN A 102 -9.38 4.44 -14.99
N GLY A 103 -9.45 5.62 -14.40
CA GLY A 103 -10.60 6.10 -13.67
C GLY A 103 -10.55 5.93 -12.15
N GLY A 104 -9.49 5.33 -11.63
CA GLY A 104 -9.35 5.12 -10.19
C GLY A 104 -10.37 4.14 -9.62
N ILE A 105 -10.45 4.10 -8.29
CA ILE A 105 -11.44 3.30 -7.56
C ILE A 105 -12.23 4.26 -6.68
N SER A 106 -13.53 4.41 -6.93
CA SER A 106 -14.36 5.39 -6.24
C SER A 106 -14.95 4.83 -4.94
N ASN A 107 -15.39 5.76 -4.09
CA ASN A 107 -16.10 5.40 -2.85
C ASN A 107 -17.44 4.73 -3.16
N GLU A 108 -18.07 5.06 -4.29
CA GLU A 108 -19.29 4.37 -4.73
C GLU A 108 -19.03 2.91 -5.06
N GLN A 109 -17.93 2.64 -5.77
CA GLN A 109 -17.52 1.27 -6.07
C GLN A 109 -17.24 0.49 -4.78
N GLU A 110 -16.60 1.12 -3.82
CA GLU A 110 -16.36 0.51 -2.51
C GLU A 110 -17.67 0.12 -1.83
N ARG A 111 -18.63 1.03 -1.82
CA ARG A 111 -19.94 0.74 -1.23
C ARG A 111 -20.68 -0.38 -1.94
N GLU A 112 -20.60 -0.45 -3.26
CA GLU A 112 -21.22 -1.53 -4.03
C GLU A 112 -20.63 -2.90 -3.71
N VAL A 113 -19.31 -2.96 -3.50
CA VAL A 113 -18.61 -4.21 -3.21
C VAL A 113 -18.82 -4.64 -1.76
N LEU A 114 -18.71 -3.72 -0.82
CA LEU A 114 -18.77 -4.03 0.61
C LEU A 114 -20.19 -4.04 1.18
N GLY A 115 -21.14 -3.52 0.44
CA GLY A 115 -22.55 -3.46 0.86
C GLY A 115 -22.82 -2.29 1.74
#